data_7b32c6e950416906d7b3ccf495b37347
#
_entry.id   7b32c6e950416906d7b3ccf495b37347
#
_cell.length_a   1.000
_cell.length_b   1.000
_cell.length_c   1.000
_cell.angle_alpha   90.00
_cell.angle_beta   90.00
_cell.angle_gamma   90.00
#
_symmetry.space_group_name_H-M   'P 1'
#
loop_
_entity.id
_entity.type
_entity.pdbx_description
1 polymer ?
#
loop_
_entity_poly.entity_id
_entity_poly.type
_entity_poly.pdbx_seq_one_letter_code
_entity_poly.pdbx_strand_id
1 'polypeptide(L)'
;MKKIKQKINDIRLQNKLVIIYVVTGLIPLIVLFVFAYCQMRNILMDRDLKSIKGALEQSVATVDGQIEVYDNLSNYITFNDTLSGVLSYDYKSTYEMYNQIVTTFDPMLSSLKYFHNDINRVTIYVDKAIKHDTTIAPIEEIKDRPFYNSAAESTKIQWFVDEDSRTLVSARKMSTLDQLGILGIMYIDVDYDSMMSSFTGGLEQNCGMVVLDADGKVICSSDTFENNNTR
;
A
#
# COMPACT_ATOMS: atom_id res chain seq x y z
N MET A 1 11.15 -39.64 -52.01
CA MET A 1 10.53 -38.79 -53.05
C MET A 1 9.87 -39.55 -54.18
N LYS A 2 10.40 -40.68 -54.71
CA LYS A 2 9.79 -41.48 -55.81
C LYS A 2 8.39 -42.07 -55.50
N LYS A 3 8.14 -42.55 -54.29
CA LYS A 3 6.83 -43.14 -53.88
C LYS A 3 5.68 -42.12 -53.80
N ILE A 4 5.96 -40.86 -53.51
CA ILE A 4 4.95 -39.78 -53.43
C ILE A 4 4.57 -39.36 -54.88
N LYS A 5 5.54 -39.28 -55.82
CA LYS A 5 5.28 -38.98 -57.23
C LYS A 5 4.42 -40.05 -57.91
N GLN A 6 4.60 -41.34 -57.60
CA GLN A 6 3.80 -42.41 -58.17
C GLN A 6 2.34 -42.40 -57.66
N LYS A 7 2.12 -42.13 -56.38
CA LYS A 7 0.77 -42.01 -55.79
C LYS A 7 -0.03 -40.85 -56.33
N ILE A 8 0.64 -39.72 -56.68
CA ILE A 8 0.00 -38.55 -57.27
C ILE A 8 -0.39 -38.80 -58.76
N ASN A 9 0.30 -39.72 -59.44
CA ASN A 9 0.01 -40.02 -60.85
C ASN A 9 -1.23 -40.89 -61.04
N ASP A 10 -1.62 -41.71 -60.06
CA ASP A 10 -2.77 -42.62 -60.10
C ASP A 10 -4.11 -41.94 -59.71
N ILE A 11 -4.11 -40.71 -59.32
CA ILE A 11 -5.32 -39.95 -58.93
C ILE A 11 -6.05 -39.46 -60.16
N ARG A 12 -7.40 -39.64 -60.22
CA ARG A 12 -8.24 -39.08 -61.32
C ARG A 12 -8.02 -37.58 -61.48
N LEU A 13 -8.06 -37.12 -62.72
CA LEU A 13 -7.76 -35.70 -63.08
C LEU A 13 -8.54 -34.68 -62.26
N GLN A 14 -9.82 -34.98 -61.98
CA GLN A 14 -10.66 -34.16 -61.12
C GLN A 14 -10.09 -34.00 -59.71
N ASN A 15 -9.60 -35.07 -59.10
CA ASN A 15 -9.02 -34.99 -57.74
C ASN A 15 -7.67 -34.28 -57.72
N LYS A 16 -6.88 -34.35 -58.80
CA LYS A 16 -5.66 -33.53 -58.95
C LYS A 16 -5.96 -32.06 -58.98
N LEU A 17 -7.00 -31.64 -59.71
CA LEU A 17 -7.42 -30.22 -59.74
C LEU A 17 -7.89 -29.72 -58.39
N VAL A 18 -8.67 -30.51 -57.67
CA VAL A 18 -9.12 -30.17 -56.30
C VAL A 18 -7.93 -30.05 -55.36
N ILE A 19 -6.99 -30.97 -55.38
CA ILE A 19 -5.78 -30.90 -54.52
C ILE A 19 -4.94 -29.65 -54.85
N ILE A 20 -4.75 -29.32 -56.10
CA ILE A 20 -4.01 -28.12 -56.49
C ILE A 20 -4.73 -26.87 -56.00
N TYR A 21 -6.06 -26.78 -56.13
CA TYR A 21 -6.86 -25.69 -55.65
C TYR A 21 -6.80 -25.53 -54.11
N VAL A 22 -6.90 -26.64 -53.40
CA VAL A 22 -6.80 -26.66 -51.92
C VAL A 22 -5.39 -26.24 -51.48
N VAL A 23 -4.34 -26.75 -52.10
CA VAL A 23 -2.96 -26.43 -51.75
C VAL A 23 -2.65 -24.95 -52.06
N THR A 24 -3.11 -24.46 -53.21
CA THR A 24 -2.78 -23.08 -53.63
C THR A 24 -3.64 -22.01 -52.95
N GLY A 25 -4.88 -22.38 -52.57
CA GLY A 25 -5.80 -21.43 -51.95
C GLY A 25 -5.86 -21.57 -50.41
N LEU A 26 -6.04 -22.77 -49.89
CA LEU A 26 -6.28 -23.01 -48.48
C LEU A 26 -5.01 -22.90 -47.61
N ILE A 27 -3.87 -23.37 -48.12
CA ILE A 27 -2.61 -23.31 -47.36
C ILE A 27 -2.14 -21.88 -47.13
N PRO A 28 -2.09 -20.98 -48.09
CA PRO A 28 -1.73 -19.59 -47.87
C PRO A 28 -2.69 -18.89 -46.92
N LEU A 29 -3.97 -19.22 -46.96
CA LEU A 29 -4.98 -18.65 -46.08
C LEU A 29 -4.77 -19.09 -44.65
N ILE A 30 -4.46 -20.37 -44.41
CA ILE A 30 -4.12 -20.89 -43.07
C ILE A 30 -2.84 -20.21 -42.55
N VAL A 31 -1.81 -20.07 -43.37
CA VAL A 31 -0.56 -19.41 -42.97
C VAL A 31 -0.81 -17.96 -42.57
N LEU A 32 -1.59 -17.20 -43.33
CA LEU A 32 -1.98 -15.84 -43.02
C LEU A 32 -2.79 -15.77 -41.73
N PHE A 33 -3.72 -16.70 -41.51
CA PHE A 33 -4.51 -16.76 -40.27
C PHE A 33 -3.64 -17.03 -39.04
N VAL A 34 -2.73 -17.99 -39.14
CA VAL A 34 -1.80 -18.29 -38.03
C VAL A 34 -0.89 -17.10 -37.73
N PHE A 35 -0.38 -16.46 -38.80
CA PHE A 35 0.45 -15.26 -38.65
C PHE A 35 -0.32 -14.11 -37.97
N ALA A 36 -1.54 -13.83 -38.45
CA ALA A 36 -2.40 -12.80 -37.84
C ALA A 36 -2.75 -13.11 -36.38
N TYR A 37 -3.04 -14.37 -36.09
CA TYR A 37 -3.31 -14.83 -34.72
C TYR A 37 -2.11 -14.61 -33.79
N CYS A 38 -0.90 -14.99 -34.24
CA CYS A 38 0.32 -14.81 -33.46
C CYS A 38 0.61 -13.30 -33.23
N GLN A 39 0.45 -12.48 -34.25
CA GLN A 39 0.61 -11.03 -34.14
C GLN A 39 -0.40 -10.41 -33.15
N MET A 40 -1.66 -10.78 -33.29
CA MET A 40 -2.71 -10.29 -32.40
C MET A 40 -2.47 -10.69 -30.94
N ARG A 41 -2.07 -11.93 -30.70
CA ARG A 41 -1.71 -12.41 -29.35
C ARG A 41 -0.57 -11.60 -28.74
N ASN A 42 0.49 -11.35 -29.52
CA ASN A 42 1.64 -10.57 -29.01
C ASN A 42 1.24 -9.13 -28.68
N ILE A 43 0.44 -8.48 -29.55
CA ILE A 43 -0.04 -7.12 -29.32
C ILE A 43 -0.92 -7.05 -28.07
N LEU A 44 -1.82 -8.01 -27.88
CA LEU A 44 -2.68 -8.07 -26.69
C LEU A 44 -1.85 -8.27 -25.43
N MET A 45 -0.89 -9.21 -25.45
CA MET A 45 -0.04 -9.49 -24.31
C MET A 45 0.82 -8.28 -23.90
N ASP A 46 1.40 -7.57 -24.88
CA ASP A 46 2.16 -6.34 -24.64
C ASP A 46 1.28 -5.22 -24.08
N ARG A 47 0.04 -5.12 -24.56
CA ARG A 47 -0.93 -4.14 -24.06
C ARG A 47 -1.34 -4.45 -22.62
N ASP A 48 -1.64 -5.71 -22.31
CA ASP A 48 -2.03 -6.15 -20.99
C ASP A 48 -0.90 -5.93 -19.97
N LEU A 49 0.33 -6.28 -20.33
CA LEU A 49 1.51 -6.03 -19.50
C LEU A 49 1.71 -4.53 -19.21
N LYS A 50 1.55 -3.68 -20.23
CA LYS A 50 1.64 -2.23 -20.05
C LYS A 50 0.52 -1.69 -19.16
N SER A 51 -0.71 -2.21 -19.32
CA SER A 51 -1.85 -1.82 -18.49
C SER A 51 -1.63 -2.19 -17.03
N ILE A 52 -1.21 -3.43 -16.75
CA ILE A 52 -0.91 -3.92 -15.40
C ILE A 52 0.22 -3.11 -14.77
N LYS A 53 1.31 -2.86 -15.52
CA LYS A 53 2.42 -2.04 -15.04
C LYS A 53 1.97 -0.62 -14.70
N GLY A 54 1.18 0.01 -15.56
CA GLY A 54 0.65 1.34 -15.32
C GLY A 54 -0.28 1.41 -14.11
N ALA A 55 -1.14 0.40 -13.92
CA ALA A 55 -1.99 0.29 -12.75
C ALA A 55 -1.17 0.12 -11.46
N LEU A 56 -0.12 -0.70 -11.49
CA LEU A 56 0.78 -0.88 -10.35
C LEU A 56 1.53 0.42 -10.00
N GLU A 57 2.11 1.09 -10.99
CA GLU A 57 2.80 2.37 -10.79
C GLU A 57 1.85 3.43 -10.20
N GLN A 58 0.60 3.48 -10.67
CA GLN A 58 -0.41 4.38 -10.11
C GLN A 58 -0.78 4.01 -8.68
N SER A 59 -0.96 2.73 -8.36
CA SER A 59 -1.25 2.27 -7.00
C SER A 59 -0.13 2.63 -6.04
N VAL A 60 1.13 2.39 -6.42
CA VAL A 60 2.30 2.78 -5.62
C VAL A 60 2.32 4.30 -5.39
N ALA A 61 2.15 5.10 -6.44
CA ALA A 61 2.13 6.56 -6.31
C ALA A 61 0.99 7.06 -5.42
N THR A 62 -0.17 6.39 -5.42
CA THR A 62 -1.29 6.73 -4.55
C THR A 62 -0.94 6.49 -3.08
N VAL A 63 -0.34 5.34 -2.78
CA VAL A 63 0.07 5.02 -1.39
C VAL A 63 1.22 5.88 -0.92
N ASP A 64 2.22 6.14 -1.77
CA ASP A 64 3.30 7.08 -1.45
C ASP A 64 2.74 8.46 -1.13
N GLY A 65 1.75 8.93 -1.90
CA GLY A 65 1.06 10.19 -1.62
C GLY A 65 0.30 10.19 -0.30
N GLN A 66 -0.33 9.08 0.09
CA GLN A 66 -0.99 8.95 1.39
C GLN A 66 0.03 8.94 2.54
N ILE A 67 1.12 8.19 2.41
CA ILE A 67 2.21 8.17 3.39
C ILE A 67 2.78 9.60 3.57
N GLU A 68 2.99 10.35 2.49
CA GLU A 68 3.46 11.73 2.55
C GLU A 68 2.51 12.65 3.33
N VAL A 69 1.19 12.44 3.21
CA VAL A 69 0.20 13.19 4.00
C VAL A 69 0.38 12.92 5.49
N TYR A 70 0.53 11.64 5.90
CA TYR A 70 0.74 11.30 7.31
C TYR A 70 2.09 11.78 7.81
N ASP A 71 3.12 11.74 6.99
CA ASP A 71 4.43 12.28 7.31
C ASP A 71 4.38 13.80 7.54
N ASN A 72 3.65 14.52 6.70
CA ASN A 72 3.42 15.96 6.86
C ASN A 72 2.61 16.25 8.13
N LEU A 73 1.60 15.44 8.43
CA LEU A 73 0.83 15.53 9.66
C LEU A 73 1.70 15.29 10.90
N SER A 74 2.53 14.27 10.86
CA SER A 74 3.51 13.96 11.88
C SER A 74 4.49 15.12 12.09
N ASN A 75 4.98 15.72 11.01
CA ASN A 75 5.84 16.90 11.09
C ASN A 75 5.11 18.09 11.73
N TYR A 76 3.87 18.35 11.30
CA TYR A 76 3.06 19.44 11.84
C TYR A 76 2.86 19.30 13.35
N ILE A 77 2.50 18.13 13.84
CA ILE A 77 2.31 17.88 15.27
C ILE A 77 3.63 18.04 16.04
N THR A 78 4.69 17.41 15.54
CA THR A 78 5.99 17.34 16.22
C THR A 78 6.64 18.72 16.36
N PHE A 79 6.51 19.56 15.35
CA PHE A 79 7.13 20.90 15.32
C PHE A 79 6.14 22.01 15.70
N ASN A 80 5.00 21.67 16.27
CA ASN A 80 4.04 22.66 16.73
C ASN A 80 4.41 23.20 18.11
N ASP A 81 4.79 24.46 18.17
CA ASP A 81 5.22 25.12 19.40
C ASP A 81 4.12 25.14 20.49
N THR A 82 2.86 25.25 20.08
CA THR A 82 1.74 25.24 21.02
C THR A 82 1.59 23.90 21.70
N LEU A 83 1.64 22.79 20.93
CA LEU A 83 1.57 21.42 21.48
C LEU A 83 2.79 21.13 22.36
N SER A 84 3.98 21.47 21.88
CA SER A 84 5.22 21.31 22.64
C SER A 84 5.18 22.13 23.93
N GLY A 85 4.65 23.34 23.90
CA GLY A 85 4.48 24.20 25.06
C GLY A 85 3.54 23.61 26.10
N VAL A 86 2.37 23.09 25.68
CA VAL A 86 1.42 22.42 26.60
C VAL A 86 2.05 21.20 27.26
N LEU A 87 2.81 20.39 26.51
CA LEU A 87 3.44 19.18 27.06
C LEU A 87 4.65 19.46 27.95
N SER A 88 5.40 20.53 27.67
CA SER A 88 6.62 20.91 28.42
C SER A 88 6.34 21.67 29.71
N TYR A 89 5.17 22.32 29.80
CA TYR A 89 4.86 23.21 30.90
C TYR A 89 4.71 22.47 32.24
N ASP A 90 5.27 23.05 33.30
CA ASP A 90 5.10 22.56 34.66
C ASP A 90 3.88 23.20 35.31
N TYR A 91 2.76 22.48 35.25
CA TYR A 91 1.49 22.94 35.78
C TYR A 91 1.46 22.96 37.31
N LYS A 92 0.96 24.04 37.88
CA LYS A 92 0.81 24.20 39.34
C LYS A 92 -0.33 23.33 39.89
N SER A 93 -1.30 22.96 39.05
CA SER A 93 -2.41 22.11 39.45
C SER A 93 -2.85 21.20 38.29
N THR A 94 -3.42 20.04 38.66
CA THR A 94 -4.03 19.10 37.73
C THR A 94 -5.18 19.74 36.94
N TYR A 95 -5.91 20.66 37.55
CA TYR A 95 -7.00 21.38 36.89
C TYR A 95 -6.50 22.29 35.77
N GLU A 96 -5.42 23.05 36.02
CA GLU A 96 -4.81 23.92 35.01
C GLU A 96 -4.31 23.10 33.83
N MET A 97 -3.63 22.00 34.07
CA MET A 97 -3.16 21.06 33.06
C MET A 97 -4.34 20.50 32.24
N TYR A 98 -5.37 19.98 32.92
CA TYR A 98 -6.55 19.44 32.24
C TYR A 98 -7.23 20.49 31.36
N ASN A 99 -7.38 21.70 31.85
CA ASN A 99 -7.99 22.81 31.11
C ASN A 99 -7.19 23.14 29.83
N GLN A 100 -5.87 23.17 29.90
CA GLN A 100 -5.01 23.39 28.72
C GLN A 100 -5.10 22.25 27.70
N ILE A 101 -5.17 21.03 28.18
CA ILE A 101 -5.36 19.87 27.30
C ILE A 101 -6.69 19.96 26.56
N VAL A 102 -7.79 20.15 27.26
CA VAL A 102 -9.15 20.19 26.70
C VAL A 102 -9.37 21.39 25.79
N THR A 103 -8.80 22.54 26.13
CA THR A 103 -9.05 23.79 25.35
C THR A 103 -8.10 23.98 24.18
N THR A 104 -6.91 23.39 24.22
CA THR A 104 -5.87 23.63 23.21
C THR A 104 -5.46 22.36 22.48
N PHE A 105 -5.16 21.30 23.23
CA PHE A 105 -4.56 20.09 22.70
C PHE A 105 -5.59 19.21 21.97
N ASP A 106 -6.70 18.89 22.63
CA ASP A 106 -7.73 18.02 22.06
C ASP A 106 -8.39 18.57 20.80
N PRO A 107 -8.77 19.87 20.71
CA PRO A 107 -9.37 20.38 19.49
C PRO A 107 -8.42 20.28 18.30
N MET A 108 -7.12 20.43 18.55
CA MET A 108 -6.11 20.37 17.52
C MET A 108 -5.92 18.95 16.99
N LEU A 109 -5.78 17.95 17.88
CA LEU A 109 -5.67 16.55 17.46
C LEU A 109 -6.98 15.99 16.91
N SER A 110 -8.12 16.37 17.45
CA SER A 110 -9.42 15.94 16.96
C SER A 110 -9.72 16.50 15.56
N SER A 111 -9.26 17.71 15.24
CA SER A 111 -9.42 18.28 13.90
C SER A 111 -8.68 17.44 12.84
N LEU A 112 -7.51 16.90 13.18
CA LEU A 112 -6.73 16.07 12.29
C LEU A 112 -7.46 14.76 11.95
N LYS A 113 -8.04 14.11 12.96
CA LYS A 113 -8.87 12.93 12.77
C LYS A 113 -10.13 13.23 11.95
N TYR A 114 -10.73 14.40 12.11
CA TYR A 114 -11.91 14.81 11.34
C TYR A 114 -11.62 14.94 9.83
N PHE A 115 -10.45 15.44 9.47
CA PHE A 115 -10.03 15.60 8.08
C PHE A 115 -9.49 14.31 7.44
N HIS A 116 -9.12 13.31 8.25
CA HIS A 116 -8.54 12.04 7.82
C HIS A 116 -9.30 10.88 8.46
N ASN A 117 -10.35 10.41 7.79
CA ASN A 117 -11.25 9.36 8.30
C ASN A 117 -10.58 7.99 8.47
N ASP A 118 -9.44 7.80 7.81
CA ASP A 118 -8.58 6.63 7.87
C ASP A 118 -7.64 6.62 9.08
N ILE A 119 -7.55 7.73 9.82
CA ILE A 119 -6.82 7.79 11.08
C ILE A 119 -7.74 7.31 12.22
N ASN A 120 -7.39 6.18 12.81
CA ASN A 120 -8.09 5.63 13.97
C ASN A 120 -7.86 6.51 15.19
N ARG A 121 -6.59 6.85 15.45
CA ARG A 121 -6.20 7.72 16.56
C ARG A 121 -4.85 8.39 16.34
N VAL A 122 -4.70 9.53 16.99
CA VAL A 122 -3.43 10.22 17.18
C VAL A 122 -3.17 10.33 18.68
N THR A 123 -2.09 9.75 19.16
CA THR A 123 -1.74 9.72 20.58
C THR A 123 -0.32 10.24 20.77
N ILE A 124 -0.10 11.05 21.79
CA ILE A 124 1.25 11.43 22.21
C ILE A 124 1.55 10.74 23.53
N TYR A 125 2.52 9.86 23.50
CA TYR A 125 3.02 9.17 24.70
C TYR A 125 4.09 10.02 25.37
N VAL A 126 3.83 10.47 26.58
CA VAL A 126 4.70 11.40 27.31
C VAL A 126 5.38 10.73 28.50
N ASP A 127 6.58 11.21 28.86
CA ASP A 127 7.31 10.77 30.07
C ASP A 127 6.77 11.46 31.33
N LYS A 128 5.46 11.52 31.45
CA LYS A 128 4.73 12.05 32.61
C LYS A 128 3.53 11.13 32.84
N ALA A 129 3.15 10.92 34.11
CA ALA A 129 1.96 10.11 34.46
C ALA A 129 0.66 10.87 34.14
N ILE A 130 0.52 11.30 32.89
CA ILE A 130 -0.65 12.03 32.38
C ILE A 130 -1.38 11.09 31.43
N LYS A 131 -2.66 10.91 31.66
CA LYS A 131 -3.54 10.20 30.73
C LYS A 131 -4.78 11.02 30.48
N HIS A 132 -5.07 11.28 29.22
CA HIS A 132 -6.26 12.01 28.81
C HIS A 132 -6.83 11.41 27.54
N ASP A 133 -7.98 10.74 27.70
CA ASP A 133 -8.71 10.06 26.62
C ASP A 133 -7.77 9.18 25.74
N THR A 134 -7.79 9.38 24.45
CA THR A 134 -6.94 8.70 23.45
C THR A 134 -5.82 9.59 22.94
N THR A 135 -5.75 10.86 23.37
CA THR A 135 -4.83 11.86 22.83
C THR A 135 -3.49 11.92 23.56
N ILE A 136 -3.49 11.71 24.87
CA ILE A 136 -2.26 11.68 25.68
C ILE A 136 -2.25 10.42 26.55
N ALA A 137 -1.12 9.71 26.59
CA ALA A 137 -0.92 8.55 27.43
C ALA A 137 0.51 8.50 28.00
N PRO A 138 0.73 7.80 29.12
CA PRO A 138 2.08 7.57 29.62
C PRO A 138 2.90 6.72 28.67
N ILE A 139 4.18 7.05 28.51
CA ILE A 139 5.10 6.33 27.64
C ILE A 139 5.31 4.88 28.08
N GLU A 140 5.04 4.57 29.37
CA GLU A 140 5.08 3.23 29.95
C GLU A 140 4.16 2.25 29.21
N GLU A 141 3.03 2.72 28.64
CA GLU A 141 2.06 1.88 27.94
C GLU A 141 2.62 1.27 26.65
N ILE A 142 3.71 1.84 26.11
CA ILE A 142 4.32 1.40 24.84
C ILE A 142 5.75 0.87 24.97
N LYS A 143 6.36 0.92 26.17
CA LYS A 143 7.76 0.49 26.36
C LYS A 143 8.02 -0.96 25.94
N ASP A 144 7.03 -1.84 26.10
CA ASP A 144 7.12 -3.25 25.73
C ASP A 144 6.75 -3.53 24.25
N ARG A 145 6.35 -2.50 23.50
CA ARG A 145 5.99 -2.67 22.09
C ARG A 145 7.25 -2.73 21.21
N PRO A 146 7.25 -3.60 20.16
CA PRO A 146 8.43 -3.79 19.31
C PRO A 146 8.95 -2.51 18.66
N PHE A 147 8.05 -1.58 18.33
CA PHE A 147 8.38 -0.33 17.66
C PHE A 147 9.00 0.73 18.59
N TYR A 148 8.88 0.57 19.92
CA TYR A 148 9.27 1.60 20.89
C TYR A 148 10.74 2.01 20.74
N ASN A 149 11.65 1.04 20.74
CA ASN A 149 13.10 1.32 20.66
C ASN A 149 13.45 2.08 19.38
N SER A 150 12.94 1.64 18.25
CA SER A 150 13.19 2.32 16.96
C SER A 150 12.62 3.74 16.94
N ALA A 151 11.41 3.94 17.49
CA ALA A 151 10.79 5.26 17.56
C ALA A 151 11.48 6.19 18.56
N ALA A 152 11.97 5.67 19.70
CA ALA A 152 12.66 6.46 20.71
C ALA A 152 14.06 6.92 20.31
N GLU A 153 14.75 6.15 19.47
CA GLU A 153 16.09 6.48 18.99
C GLU A 153 16.08 7.37 17.74
N SER A 154 15.00 7.36 16.97
CA SER A 154 14.91 8.06 15.69
C SER A 154 14.07 9.34 15.76
N THR A 155 14.63 10.44 15.25
CA THR A 155 13.87 11.66 14.97
C THR A 155 13.11 11.59 13.64
N LYS A 156 13.40 10.56 12.83
CA LYS A 156 12.67 10.29 11.59
C LYS A 156 11.43 9.47 11.89
N ILE A 157 10.42 9.65 11.07
CA ILE A 157 9.20 8.86 11.12
C ILE A 157 9.54 7.39 10.85
N GLN A 158 9.00 6.51 11.68
CA GLN A 158 9.11 5.06 11.54
C GLN A 158 7.73 4.48 11.32
N TRP A 159 7.60 3.63 10.31
CA TRP A 159 6.36 2.95 9.98
C TRP A 159 6.43 1.48 10.39
N PHE A 160 5.37 1.01 11.02
CA PHE A 160 5.24 -0.36 11.51
C PHE A 160 3.87 -0.91 11.16
N VAL A 161 3.82 -2.18 10.80
CA VAL A 161 2.55 -2.91 10.64
C VAL A 161 2.29 -3.67 11.92
N ASP A 162 1.16 -3.43 12.56
CA ASP A 162 0.65 -4.25 13.65
C ASP A 162 -0.35 -5.26 13.06
N GLU A 163 0.11 -6.50 12.87
CA GLU A 163 -0.68 -7.57 12.26
C GLU A 163 -1.85 -7.99 13.15
N ASP A 164 -1.68 -7.93 14.47
CA ASP A 164 -2.71 -8.36 15.42
C ASP A 164 -3.92 -7.42 15.43
N SER A 165 -3.67 -6.12 15.35
CA SER A 165 -4.71 -5.09 15.33
C SER A 165 -5.12 -4.66 13.91
N ARG A 166 -4.45 -5.15 12.87
CA ARG A 166 -4.62 -4.72 11.47
C ARG A 166 -4.52 -3.20 11.33
N THR A 167 -3.46 -2.63 11.89
CA THR A 167 -3.21 -1.18 11.83
C THR A 167 -1.82 -0.89 11.30
N LEU A 168 -1.71 0.23 10.60
CA LEU A 168 -0.44 0.79 10.18
C LEU A 168 -0.09 1.92 11.15
N VAL A 169 1.03 1.76 11.82
CA VAL A 169 1.48 2.67 12.87
C VAL A 169 2.61 3.53 12.36
N SER A 170 2.44 4.85 12.44
CA SER A 170 3.53 5.82 12.31
C SER A 170 3.95 6.29 13.70
N ALA A 171 5.21 6.13 14.03
CA ALA A 171 5.75 6.58 15.32
C ALA A 171 7.05 7.36 15.14
N ARG A 172 7.24 8.40 15.97
CA ARG A 172 8.47 9.18 16.01
C ARG A 172 8.68 9.86 17.35
N LYS A 173 9.93 10.12 17.67
CA LYS A 173 10.34 10.90 18.82
C LYS A 173 9.95 12.36 18.66
N MET A 174 9.31 12.92 19.69
CA MET A 174 9.17 14.36 19.90
C MET A 174 10.26 14.83 20.85
N SER A 175 11.03 15.82 20.43
CA SER A 175 12.08 16.40 21.26
C SER A 175 11.62 17.73 21.84
N THR A 176 12.19 18.12 22.98
CA THR A 176 12.05 19.47 23.52
C THR A 176 12.62 20.50 22.54
N LEU A 177 12.21 21.76 22.65
CA LEU A 177 12.67 22.86 21.77
C LEU A 177 14.20 23.02 21.75
N ASP A 178 14.87 22.70 22.85
CA ASP A 178 16.34 22.67 22.96
C ASP A 178 16.97 21.38 22.38
N GLN A 179 16.17 20.43 21.92
CA GLN A 179 16.56 19.10 21.41
C GLN A 179 17.36 18.23 22.39
N LEU A 180 17.48 18.64 23.65
CA LEU A 180 18.23 17.91 24.68
C LEU A 180 17.42 16.86 25.41
N GLY A 181 16.08 16.97 25.38
CA GLY A 181 15.16 16.06 26.06
C GLY A 181 14.19 15.34 25.13
N ILE A 182 13.62 14.27 25.63
CA ILE A 182 12.49 13.57 24.99
C ILE A 182 11.21 14.17 25.60
N LEU A 183 10.39 14.79 24.77
CA LEU A 183 9.08 15.27 25.16
C LEU A 183 8.07 14.11 25.19
N GLY A 184 8.22 13.21 24.26
CA GLY A 184 7.38 12.02 24.12
C GLY A 184 7.57 11.31 22.79
N ILE A 185 6.69 10.36 22.52
CA ILE A 185 6.59 9.66 21.24
C ILE A 185 5.21 9.96 20.66
N MET A 186 5.20 10.55 19.48
CA MET A 186 3.99 10.71 18.71
C MET A 186 3.66 9.40 18.00
N TYR A 187 2.40 9.03 18.04
CA TYR A 187 1.86 7.80 17.49
C TYR A 187 0.61 8.10 16.67
N ILE A 188 0.63 7.74 15.41
CA ILE A 188 -0.54 7.80 14.52
C ILE A 188 -0.89 6.37 14.13
N ASP A 189 -2.13 6.01 14.35
CA ASP A 189 -2.69 4.71 14.04
C ASP A 189 -3.64 4.88 12.86
N VAL A 190 -3.29 4.25 11.75
CA VAL A 190 -4.02 4.33 10.48
C VAL A 190 -4.70 3.00 10.20
N ASP A 191 -5.92 3.05 9.71
CA ASP A 191 -6.67 1.86 9.29
C ASP A 191 -5.97 1.18 8.12
N TYR A 192 -5.53 -0.06 8.36
CA TYR A 192 -4.77 -0.85 7.40
C TYR A 192 -5.61 -1.18 6.16
N ASP A 193 -6.88 -1.56 6.34
CA ASP A 193 -7.75 -1.97 5.25
C ASP A 193 -8.09 -0.79 4.34
N SER A 194 -8.29 0.40 4.91
CA SER A 194 -8.48 1.64 4.16
C SER A 194 -7.27 1.96 3.28
N MET A 195 -6.07 1.86 3.82
CA MET A 195 -4.84 2.11 3.07
C MET A 195 -4.62 1.05 1.99
N MET A 196 -4.84 -0.23 2.32
CA MET A 196 -4.65 -1.33 1.36
C MET A 196 -5.71 -1.32 0.25
N SER A 197 -6.92 -0.83 0.51
CA SER A 197 -7.94 -0.66 -0.53
C SER A 197 -7.49 0.28 -1.66
N SER A 198 -6.63 1.23 -1.36
CA SER A 198 -6.03 2.14 -2.34
C SER A 198 -5.08 1.42 -3.30
N PHE A 199 -4.41 0.36 -2.86
CA PHE A 199 -3.60 -0.49 -3.74
C PHE A 199 -4.46 -1.30 -4.70
N THR A 200 -5.60 -1.81 -4.24
CA THR A 200 -6.44 -2.73 -5.01
C THR A 200 -7.46 -2.01 -5.91
N GLY A 201 -7.78 -0.76 -5.61
CA GLY A 201 -8.84 0.00 -6.29
C GLY A 201 -8.60 0.31 -7.77
N GLY A 202 -7.36 0.20 -8.25
CA GLY A 202 -7.00 0.39 -9.66
C GLY A 202 -6.86 -0.89 -10.48
N LEU A 203 -7.05 -2.07 -9.86
CA LEU A 203 -6.85 -3.35 -10.52
C LEU A 203 -8.13 -3.82 -11.23
N GLU A 204 -7.96 -4.43 -12.41
CA GLU A 204 -9.05 -5.12 -13.09
C GLU A 204 -9.53 -6.33 -12.25
N GLN A 205 -10.82 -6.68 -12.38
CA GLN A 205 -11.49 -7.72 -11.58
C GLN A 205 -10.80 -9.12 -11.58
N ASN A 206 -9.88 -9.38 -12.51
CA ASN A 206 -9.18 -10.65 -12.64
C ASN A 206 -7.70 -10.58 -12.24
N CYS A 207 -7.25 -9.45 -11.69
CA CYS A 207 -5.88 -9.27 -11.23
C CYS A 207 -5.82 -9.37 -9.71
N GLY A 208 -4.97 -10.25 -9.20
CA GLY A 208 -4.60 -10.32 -7.79
C GLY A 208 -3.31 -9.57 -7.54
N MET A 209 -3.19 -8.93 -6.37
CA MET A 209 -1.98 -8.27 -5.94
C MET A 209 -1.53 -8.82 -4.59
N VAL A 210 -0.23 -8.95 -4.43
CA VAL A 210 0.41 -9.30 -3.17
C VAL A 210 1.50 -8.26 -2.90
N VAL A 211 1.48 -7.70 -1.71
CA VAL A 211 2.53 -6.80 -1.21
C VAL A 211 3.43 -7.61 -0.28
N LEU A 212 4.72 -7.56 -0.55
CA LEU A 212 5.74 -8.27 0.24
C LEU A 212 6.64 -7.25 0.93
N ASP A 213 7.15 -7.60 2.11
CA ASP A 213 8.24 -6.86 2.73
C ASP A 213 9.59 -7.17 2.06
N ALA A 214 10.67 -6.55 2.56
CA ALA A 214 12.02 -6.75 2.04
C ALA A 214 12.53 -8.20 2.21
N ASP A 215 11.97 -8.93 3.16
CA ASP A 215 12.32 -10.32 3.48
C ASP A 215 11.43 -11.31 2.70
N GLY A 216 10.48 -10.82 1.90
CA GLY A 216 9.57 -11.63 1.09
C GLY A 216 8.35 -12.16 1.86
N LYS A 217 8.07 -11.67 3.06
CA LYS A 217 6.88 -11.98 3.82
C LYS A 217 5.69 -11.21 3.25
N VAL A 218 4.54 -11.88 3.12
CA VAL A 218 3.31 -11.24 2.66
C VAL A 218 2.82 -10.24 3.72
N ILE A 219 2.77 -8.97 3.34
CA ILE A 219 2.17 -7.90 4.17
C ILE A 219 0.66 -7.84 3.89
N CYS A 220 0.28 -7.90 2.62
CA CYS A 220 -1.10 -7.79 2.19
C CYS A 220 -1.34 -8.61 0.92
N SER A 221 -2.53 -9.19 0.79
CA SER A 221 -3.00 -9.81 -0.45
C SER A 221 -4.42 -9.35 -0.78
N SER A 222 -4.74 -9.22 -2.06
CA SER A 222 -6.11 -8.98 -2.50
C SER A 222 -6.95 -10.25 -2.37
N ASP A 223 -8.25 -10.11 -2.08
CA ASP A 223 -9.21 -11.22 -1.93
C ASP A 223 -9.22 -12.18 -3.13
N THR A 224 -8.91 -11.67 -4.32
CA THR A 224 -8.83 -12.45 -5.55
C THR A 224 -7.68 -13.47 -5.51
N PHE A 225 -6.61 -13.17 -4.78
CA PHE A 225 -5.45 -14.05 -4.65
C PHE A 225 -5.66 -15.13 -3.60
N GLU A 226 -6.33 -14.82 -2.49
CA GLU A 226 -6.66 -15.79 -1.44
C GLU A 226 -7.59 -16.90 -1.95
N ASN A 227 -8.60 -16.54 -2.73
CA ASN A 227 -9.55 -17.50 -3.30
C ASN A 227 -8.95 -18.47 -4.34
N ASN A 228 -7.84 -18.11 -5.00
CA ASN A 228 -7.20 -18.96 -5.99
C ASN A 228 -6.17 -19.95 -5.40
N ASN A 229 -5.68 -19.71 -4.19
CA ASN A 229 -4.71 -20.59 -3.51
C ASN A 229 -5.36 -21.68 -2.65
N THR A 230 -6.68 -21.67 -2.53
CA THR A 230 -7.48 -22.67 -1.77
C THR A 230 -8.18 -23.70 -2.67
N ARG A 231 -7.80 -23.79 -3.97
CA ARG A 231 -8.29 -24.82 -4.88
C ARG A 231 -7.22 -25.78 -5.34
#